data_24468bcff2af4ebb480f915beff6838f
#
_entry.id   24468bcff2af4ebb480f915beff6838f
#
_cell.length_a   1.000
_cell.length_b   1.000
_cell.length_c   1.000
_cell.angle_alpha   90.00
_cell.angle_beta   90.00
_cell.angle_gamma   90.00
#
_symmetry.space_group_name_H-M   'P 1'
#
loop_
_entity.id
_entity.type
_entity.pdbx_description
1 polymer ?
#
loop_
_entity_poly.entity_id
_entity_poly.type
_entity_poly.pdbx_seq_one_letter_code
_entity_poly.pdbx_strand_id
1 'polypeptide(L)'
;HGNDIGPNTSPVEAGLQWAIPRCRRTQGSRCGGFPGADRILAEIDNGAMRRRVGIRPDGKAPVRAHAELLNADGIQIGEVSSGGFGPSMNAPVAMGYVSREYSTSGTALYALVRNKPLPVSVCAMPFSPHRYHTKEKKE
;
A
#
# COMPACT_ATOMS: atom_id res chain seq x y z
N HIS A 1 -10.41 5.34 3.86
CA HIS A 1 -11.26 4.37 4.53
C HIS A 1 -12.35 3.90 3.57
N GLY A 2 -12.57 2.60 3.48
CA GLY A 2 -13.57 2.01 2.57
C GLY A 2 -13.03 1.65 1.18
N ASN A 3 -12.12 2.42 0.63
CA ASN A 3 -11.53 2.13 -0.69
C ASN A 3 -10.19 1.37 -0.60
N ASP A 4 -9.39 1.67 0.43
CA ASP A 4 -8.04 1.12 0.56
C ASP A 4 -8.00 -0.26 1.21
N ILE A 5 -9.05 -0.66 1.90
CA ILE A 5 -9.19 -1.94 2.56
C ILE A 5 -10.61 -2.44 2.34
N GLY A 6 -10.75 -3.58 1.69
CA GLY A 6 -12.01 -4.21 1.39
C GLY A 6 -12.09 -5.65 1.96
N PRO A 7 -13.23 -6.33 1.80
CA PRO A 7 -13.43 -7.68 2.33
C PRO A 7 -12.45 -8.73 1.76
N ASN A 8 -11.90 -8.46 0.59
CA ASN A 8 -10.94 -9.35 -0.10
C ASN A 8 -9.47 -8.99 0.17
N THR A 9 -9.21 -8.02 1.04
CA THR A 9 -7.86 -7.53 1.36
C THR A 9 -7.41 -8.09 2.71
N SER A 10 -6.27 -8.76 2.73
CA SER A 10 -5.68 -9.21 3.98
C SER A 10 -4.96 -8.06 4.72
N PRO A 11 -4.80 -8.16 6.04
CA PRO A 11 -3.97 -7.22 6.79
C PRO A 11 -2.51 -7.19 6.32
N VAL A 12 -2.00 -8.28 5.78
CA VAL A 12 -0.62 -8.37 5.28
C VAL A 12 -0.47 -7.61 3.98
N GLU A 13 -1.39 -7.81 3.01
CA GLU A 13 -1.45 -7.02 1.78
C GLU A 13 -1.53 -5.51 2.08
N ALA A 14 -2.34 -5.14 3.07
CA ALA A 14 -2.55 -3.74 3.46
C ALA A 14 -1.41 -3.14 4.31
N GLY A 15 -0.37 -3.94 4.66
CA GLY A 15 0.72 -3.46 5.51
C GLY A 15 0.33 -3.26 6.98
N LEU A 16 -0.72 -3.95 7.44
CA LEU A 16 -1.28 -3.84 8.79
C LEU A 16 -0.91 -5.03 9.71
N GLN A 17 0.02 -5.85 9.29
CA GLN A 17 0.47 -7.03 10.07
C GLN A 17 0.98 -6.69 11.47
N TRP A 18 1.38 -5.46 11.72
CA TRP A 18 1.77 -4.98 13.05
C TRP A 18 0.62 -5.05 14.07
N ALA A 19 -0.64 -4.98 13.63
CA ALA A 19 -1.82 -5.10 14.48
C ALA A 19 -2.05 -6.54 15.00
N ILE A 20 -1.38 -7.53 14.42
CA ILE A 20 -1.47 -8.93 14.86
C ILE A 20 -0.37 -9.18 15.89
N PRO A 21 -0.69 -9.42 17.17
CA PRO A 21 0.30 -9.59 18.21
C PRO A 21 1.17 -10.83 17.95
N ARG A 22 2.43 -10.75 18.38
CA ARG A 22 3.40 -11.83 18.14
C ARG A 22 2.95 -13.19 18.66
N CYS A 23 2.25 -13.22 19.81
CA CYS A 23 1.72 -14.48 20.37
C CYS A 23 0.68 -15.17 19.46
N ARG A 24 0.08 -14.47 18.50
CA ARG A 24 -0.88 -15.01 17.53
C ARG A 24 -0.25 -15.36 16.17
N ARG A 25 1.01 -14.98 15.94
CA ARG A 25 1.75 -15.33 14.72
C ARG A 25 2.29 -16.76 14.83
N THR A 26 2.80 -17.27 13.71
CA THR A 26 3.51 -18.55 13.64
C THR A 26 4.58 -18.63 14.73
N GLN A 27 4.67 -19.74 15.42
CA GLN A 27 5.53 -19.98 16.60
C GLN A 27 5.14 -19.18 17.87
N GLY A 28 4.07 -18.42 17.86
CA GLY A 28 3.56 -17.75 19.05
C GLY A 28 2.83 -18.70 19.99
N SER A 29 2.80 -18.40 21.30
CA SER A 29 2.20 -19.23 22.34
C SER A 29 0.69 -19.49 22.16
N ARG A 30 0.02 -18.68 21.36
CA ARG A 30 -1.42 -18.79 21.02
C ARG A 30 -1.62 -18.62 19.52
N CYS A 31 -0.80 -19.30 18.72
CA CYS A 31 -0.82 -19.20 17.26
C CYS A 31 -2.24 -19.35 16.68
N GLY A 32 -2.61 -18.48 15.75
CA GLY A 32 -3.93 -18.51 15.11
C GLY A 32 -5.07 -18.15 16.06
N GLY A 33 -6.22 -18.82 15.88
CA GLY A 33 -7.42 -18.64 16.70
C GLY A 33 -8.14 -17.31 16.45
N PHE A 34 -8.06 -16.76 15.23
CA PHE A 34 -8.79 -15.58 14.76
C PHE A 34 -9.29 -15.81 13.32
N PRO A 35 -10.34 -15.12 12.87
CA PRO A 35 -10.86 -15.29 11.51
C PRO A 35 -9.79 -15.03 10.45
N GLY A 36 -9.68 -15.93 9.47
CA GLY A 36 -8.70 -15.82 8.38
C GLY A 36 -7.25 -16.15 8.78
N ALA A 37 -7.02 -16.74 9.95
CA ALA A 37 -5.68 -17.04 10.48
C ALA A 37 -4.81 -17.80 9.48
N ASP A 38 -5.34 -18.82 8.81
CA ASP A 38 -4.56 -19.68 7.90
C ASP A 38 -3.95 -18.88 6.75
N ARG A 39 -4.76 -18.06 6.07
CA ARG A 39 -4.30 -17.17 5.00
C ARG A 39 -3.30 -16.14 5.53
N ILE A 40 -3.66 -15.48 6.63
CA ILE A 40 -2.87 -14.36 7.18
C ILE A 40 -1.50 -14.85 7.66
N LEU A 41 -1.44 -15.99 8.34
CA LEU A 41 -0.17 -16.56 8.82
C LEU A 41 0.70 -17.01 7.63
N ALA A 42 0.11 -17.65 6.63
CA ALA A 42 0.83 -18.01 5.41
C ALA A 42 1.40 -16.77 4.70
N GLU A 43 0.64 -15.67 4.61
CA GLU A 43 1.12 -14.42 4.02
C GLU A 43 2.19 -13.71 4.87
N ILE A 44 2.15 -13.84 6.20
CA ILE A 44 3.22 -13.33 7.09
C ILE A 44 4.53 -14.07 6.83
N ASP A 45 4.47 -15.40 6.72
CA ASP A 45 5.65 -16.25 6.61
C ASP A 45 6.25 -16.25 5.20
N ASN A 46 5.42 -16.26 4.15
CA ASN A 46 5.85 -16.38 2.76
C ASN A 46 5.78 -15.05 1.99
N GLY A 47 5.08 -14.06 2.54
CA GLY A 47 4.73 -12.80 1.89
C GLY A 47 3.43 -12.88 1.09
N ALA A 48 2.69 -11.78 1.06
CA ALA A 48 1.49 -11.64 0.23
C ALA A 48 1.85 -11.47 -1.25
N MET A 49 0.96 -11.90 -2.15
CA MET A 49 1.13 -11.80 -3.60
C MET A 49 1.11 -10.34 -4.10
N ARG A 50 0.39 -9.49 -3.41
CA ARG A 50 0.31 -8.05 -3.68
C ARG A 50 0.52 -7.23 -2.42
N ARG A 51 0.89 -5.97 -2.58
CA ARG A 51 1.12 -5.05 -1.47
C ARG A 51 0.50 -3.69 -1.75
N ARG A 52 -0.06 -3.08 -0.70
CA ARG A 52 -0.43 -1.67 -0.73
C ARG A 52 0.83 -0.82 -0.69
N VAL A 53 0.92 0.12 -1.63
CA VAL A 53 2.04 1.05 -1.77
C VAL A 53 1.53 2.48 -1.92
N GLY A 54 2.37 3.45 -1.58
CA GLY A 54 2.21 4.82 -1.99
C GLY A 54 2.58 4.98 -3.47
N ILE A 55 1.85 5.84 -4.17
CA ILE A 55 2.03 6.12 -5.59
C ILE A 55 2.16 7.63 -5.76
N ARG A 56 3.21 8.03 -6.42
CA ARG A 56 3.49 9.44 -6.70
C ARG A 56 3.49 9.66 -8.21
N PRO A 57 2.51 10.39 -8.76
CA PRO A 57 2.55 10.83 -10.15
C PRO A 57 3.71 11.80 -10.39
N ASP A 58 4.37 11.69 -11.53
CA ASP A 58 5.49 12.58 -11.90
C ASP A 58 5.01 13.99 -12.30
N GLY A 59 3.73 14.13 -12.64
CA GLY A 59 3.11 15.39 -13.03
C GLY A 59 2.17 15.97 -11.96
N LYS A 60 1.43 17.01 -12.35
CA LYS A 60 0.42 17.66 -11.48
C LYS A 60 -0.96 16.99 -11.56
N ALA A 61 -1.18 16.09 -12.49
CA ALA A 61 -2.46 15.41 -12.68
C ALA A 61 -2.66 14.32 -11.61
N PRO A 62 -3.75 14.37 -10.82
CA PRO A 62 -4.02 13.32 -9.86
C PRO A 62 -4.48 12.03 -10.53
N VAL A 63 -3.99 10.91 -10.06
CA VAL A 63 -4.51 9.59 -10.40
C VAL A 63 -5.65 9.27 -9.44
N ARG A 64 -6.77 8.80 -9.95
CA ARG A 64 -7.99 8.50 -9.17
C ARG A 64 -8.10 7.01 -8.88
N ALA A 65 -8.99 6.66 -7.95
CA ALA A 65 -9.35 5.28 -7.68
C ALA A 65 -9.73 4.53 -8.97
N HIS A 66 -9.44 3.24 -9.00
CA HIS A 66 -9.67 2.32 -10.12
C HIS A 66 -8.81 2.55 -11.37
N ALA A 67 -7.83 3.45 -11.32
CA ALA A 67 -6.84 3.53 -12.38
C ALA A 67 -5.95 2.30 -12.37
N GLU A 68 -5.81 1.65 -13.51
CA GLU A 68 -4.91 0.51 -13.68
C GLU A 68 -3.46 0.95 -13.55
N LEU A 69 -2.66 0.12 -12.90
CA LEU A 69 -1.21 0.29 -12.80
C LEU A 69 -0.53 -0.71 -13.72
N LEU A 70 0.30 -0.19 -14.61
CA LEU A 70 0.97 -0.95 -15.65
C LEU A 70 2.48 -0.94 -15.42
N ASN A 71 3.14 -2.03 -15.79
CA ASN A 71 4.60 -2.06 -15.90
C ASN A 71 5.08 -1.41 -17.22
N ALA A 72 6.39 -1.45 -17.47
CA ALA A 72 7.01 -0.90 -18.68
C ALA A 72 6.52 -1.59 -19.98
N ASP A 73 6.07 -2.84 -19.90
CA ASP A 73 5.56 -3.62 -21.03
C ASP A 73 4.07 -3.39 -21.27
N GLY A 74 3.42 -2.52 -20.49
CA GLY A 74 2.00 -2.24 -20.58
C GLY A 74 1.11 -3.33 -19.95
N ILE A 75 1.68 -4.23 -19.17
CA ILE A 75 0.94 -5.28 -18.47
C ILE A 75 0.38 -4.71 -17.17
N GLN A 76 -0.89 -4.94 -16.90
CA GLN A 76 -1.51 -4.56 -15.64
C GLN A 76 -0.93 -5.37 -14.49
N ILE A 77 -0.35 -4.66 -13.51
CA ILE A 77 0.28 -5.25 -12.32
C ILE A 77 -0.36 -4.77 -11.01
N GLY A 78 -1.39 -3.96 -11.11
CA GLY A 78 -2.07 -3.43 -9.94
C GLY A 78 -3.19 -2.45 -10.27
N GLU A 79 -3.71 -1.83 -9.23
CA GLU A 79 -4.80 -0.85 -9.31
C GLU A 79 -4.66 0.19 -8.20
N VAL A 80 -5.04 1.42 -8.49
CA VAL A 80 -5.13 2.52 -7.51
C VAL A 80 -6.39 2.37 -6.68
N SER A 81 -6.26 2.33 -5.36
CA SER A 81 -7.39 2.26 -4.43
C SER A 81 -7.94 3.65 -4.06
N SER A 82 -7.06 4.63 -3.92
CA SER A 82 -7.44 6.01 -3.63
C SER A 82 -6.40 6.99 -4.15
N GLY A 83 -6.83 8.19 -4.53
CA GLY A 83 -5.90 9.21 -4.98
C GLY A 83 -6.52 10.60 -5.06
N GLY A 84 -5.68 11.59 -4.90
CA GLY A 84 -6.08 12.98 -4.90
C GLY A 84 -4.89 13.93 -4.87
N PHE A 85 -5.15 15.18 -4.56
CA PHE A 85 -4.11 16.18 -4.33
C PHE A 85 -3.83 16.29 -2.82
N GLY A 86 -2.59 16.17 -2.42
CA GLY A 86 -2.14 16.31 -1.03
C GLY A 86 -1.68 17.75 -0.75
N PRO A 87 -2.47 18.58 -0.05
CA PRO A 87 -2.08 19.98 0.19
C PRO A 87 -0.75 20.12 0.93
N SER A 88 -0.50 19.26 1.92
CA SER A 88 0.74 19.27 2.70
C SER A 88 1.98 18.90 1.88
N MET A 89 1.79 18.15 0.79
CA MET A 89 2.85 17.77 -0.14
C MET A 89 2.93 18.70 -1.35
N ASN A 90 1.91 19.53 -1.53
CA ASN A 90 1.70 20.35 -2.73
C ASN A 90 1.85 19.54 -4.03
N ALA A 91 1.38 18.29 -4.01
CA ALA A 91 1.52 17.34 -5.09
C ALA A 91 0.37 16.32 -5.10
N PRO A 92 0.09 15.70 -6.26
CA PRO A 92 -0.81 14.55 -6.30
C PRO A 92 -0.17 13.36 -5.60
N VAL A 93 -0.98 12.62 -4.85
CA VAL A 93 -0.61 11.39 -4.16
C VAL A 93 -1.73 10.37 -4.33
N ALA A 94 -1.36 9.10 -4.36
CA ALA A 94 -2.31 8.01 -4.45
C ALA A 94 -1.82 6.81 -3.64
N MET A 95 -2.73 5.90 -3.33
CA MET A 95 -2.42 4.57 -2.80
C MET A 95 -3.01 3.53 -3.72
N GLY A 96 -2.39 2.38 -3.77
CA GLY A 96 -2.88 1.27 -4.58
C GLY A 96 -2.22 -0.04 -4.20
N TYR A 97 -2.67 -1.10 -4.84
CA TYR A 97 -2.11 -2.43 -4.68
C TYR A 97 -1.35 -2.79 -5.95
N VAL A 98 -0.14 -3.27 -5.78
CA VAL A 98 0.70 -3.78 -6.88
C VAL A 98 1.19 -5.18 -6.55
N SER A 99 1.49 -5.97 -7.58
CA SER A 99 2.16 -7.25 -7.41
C SER A 99 3.45 -7.06 -6.62
N ARG A 100 3.77 -8.00 -5.76
CA ARG A 100 4.87 -7.93 -4.77
C ARG A 100 6.19 -7.49 -5.39
N GLU A 101 6.52 -8.00 -6.58
CA GLU A 101 7.76 -7.71 -7.30
C GLU A 101 7.93 -6.23 -7.67
N TYR A 102 6.81 -5.50 -7.83
CA TYR A 102 6.80 -4.05 -8.14
C TYR A 102 6.63 -3.16 -6.90
N SER A 103 6.60 -3.71 -5.69
CA SER A 103 6.28 -2.97 -4.46
C SER A 103 7.45 -2.20 -3.84
N THR A 104 8.64 -2.28 -4.42
CA THR A 104 9.83 -1.58 -3.92
C THR A 104 9.73 -0.07 -4.19
N SER A 105 10.04 0.75 -3.19
CA SER A 105 10.07 2.21 -3.34
C SER A 105 11.07 2.63 -4.41
N GLY A 106 10.66 3.54 -5.30
CA GLY A 106 11.43 3.96 -6.46
C GLY A 106 11.10 3.20 -7.75
N THR A 107 10.30 2.13 -7.70
CA THR A 107 9.87 1.42 -8.91
C THR A 107 9.04 2.33 -9.80
N ALA A 108 9.45 2.46 -11.07
CA ALA A 108 8.73 3.22 -12.08
C ALA A 108 7.59 2.38 -12.66
N LEU A 109 6.41 2.98 -12.71
CA LEU A 109 5.17 2.38 -13.22
C LEU A 109 4.42 3.40 -14.08
N TYR A 110 3.32 2.97 -14.66
CA TYR A 110 2.40 3.83 -15.39
C TYR A 110 0.98 3.66 -14.83
N ALA A 111 0.29 4.76 -14.57
CA ALA A 111 -1.14 4.74 -14.25
C ALA A 111 -1.95 5.07 -15.50
N LEU A 112 -2.94 4.26 -15.82
CA LEU A 112 -3.80 4.49 -16.99
C LEU A 112 -4.87 5.52 -16.64
N VAL A 113 -4.70 6.75 -17.16
CA VAL A 113 -5.63 7.86 -16.93
C VAL A 113 -6.25 8.27 -18.26
N ARG A 114 -7.56 8.11 -18.44
CA ARG A 114 -8.27 8.40 -19.68
C ARG A 114 -7.61 7.75 -20.91
N ASN A 115 -7.25 6.47 -20.78
CA ASN A 115 -6.55 5.68 -21.80
C ASN A 115 -5.15 6.21 -22.19
N LYS A 116 -4.53 7.03 -21.32
CA LYS A 116 -3.15 7.49 -21.50
C LYS A 116 -2.30 7.01 -20.33
N PRO A 117 -1.15 6.37 -20.57
CA PRO A 117 -0.21 6.01 -19.52
C PRO A 117 0.44 7.27 -18.95
N LEU A 118 0.24 7.51 -17.66
CA LEU A 118 0.85 8.59 -16.90
C LEU A 118 2.00 7.99 -16.07
N PRO A 119 3.25 8.49 -16.22
CA PRO A 119 4.35 8.02 -15.37
C PRO A 119 4.09 8.26 -13.90
N VAL A 120 4.33 7.24 -13.09
CA VAL A 120 4.20 7.27 -11.64
C VAL A 120 5.34 6.49 -11.01
N SER A 121 5.63 6.73 -9.75
CA SER A 121 6.61 5.97 -8.99
C SER A 121 6.01 5.43 -7.70
N VAL A 122 6.46 4.24 -7.30
CA VAL A 122 6.17 3.68 -5.99
C VAL A 122 6.95 4.47 -4.94
N CYS A 123 6.29 4.84 -3.85
CA CYS A 123 6.93 5.55 -2.75
C CYS A 123 6.52 4.99 -1.38
N ALA A 124 7.34 5.27 -0.38
CA ALA A 124 7.04 4.92 0.99
C ALA A 124 5.84 5.71 1.53
N MET A 125 5.15 5.12 2.49
CA MET A 125 4.11 5.77 3.28
C MET A 125 4.55 5.85 4.75
N PRO A 126 4.19 6.91 5.47
CA PRO A 126 3.32 8.02 5.06
C PRO A 126 4.02 8.99 4.08
N PHE A 127 3.25 9.69 3.25
CA PHE A 127 3.76 10.67 2.29
C PHE A 127 4.41 11.90 2.94
N SER A 128 4.05 12.19 4.19
CA SER A 128 4.55 13.29 5.00
C SER A 128 5.00 12.75 6.37
N PRO A 129 6.06 13.27 6.96
CA PRO A 129 6.49 12.85 8.30
C PRO A 129 5.38 12.99 9.34
N HIS A 130 5.31 12.04 10.26
CA HIS A 130 4.39 12.12 11.39
C HIS A 130 4.68 13.36 12.25
N ARG A 131 3.64 14.08 12.63
CA ARG A 131 3.71 15.26 13.52
C ARG A 131 2.90 15.00 14.78
N TYR A 132 3.04 13.81 15.38
CA TYR A 132 2.39 13.52 16.65
C TYR A 132 3.02 14.34 17.76
N HIS A 133 2.19 14.83 18.70
CA HIS A 133 2.69 15.43 19.92
C HIS A 133 3.34 14.33 20.77
N THR A 134 4.64 14.40 20.91
CA THR A 134 5.41 13.58 21.87
C THR A 134 5.71 14.44 23.08
N LYS A 135 5.27 13.99 24.28
CA LYS A 135 5.76 14.62 25.52
C LYS A 135 7.26 14.46 25.53
N GLU A 136 7.99 15.57 25.67
CA GLU A 136 9.42 15.54 25.91
C GLU A 136 9.68 14.66 27.13
N LYS A 137 10.52 13.62 26.96
CA LYS A 137 11.04 12.91 28.12
C LYS A 137 11.85 13.92 28.89
N LYS A 138 11.36 14.37 30.05
CA LYS A 138 12.18 15.03 31.03
C LYS A 138 13.28 14.05 31.46
N GLU A 139 14.52 14.36 31.11
CA GLU A 139 15.69 13.71 31.68
C GLU A 139 15.73 13.92 33.21
#